data_7a7e535be4518bbb91a72e6e16ffc282
#
_entry.id   7a7e535be4518bbb91a72e6e16ffc282
#
_cell.length_a   1.000
_cell.length_b   1.000
_cell.length_c   1.000
_cell.angle_alpha   90.00
_cell.angle_beta   90.00
_cell.angle_gamma   90.00
#
_symmetry.space_group_name_H-M   'P 1'
#
loop_
_entity.id
_entity.type
_entity.pdbx_description
1 polymer ?
#
loop_
_entity_poly.entity_id
_entity_poly.type
_entity_poly.pdbx_seq_one_letter_code
_entity_poly.pdbx_strand_id
1 'polypeptide(L)'
;GFKTYDFISPTNDLFEIIKVAINALQKIYQPGIKYKKAGVLLSDLSEEGIYNKDLFFNKSEKDILKKVRVNKVFDRLNQRYGSGTICIAKENYERFYITRRKNLSPAYTSSFNELPSVN
;
A
#
# COMPACT_ATOMS: atom_id res chain seq x y z
N GLY A 1 -4.46 -19.74 0.94
CA GLY A 1 -4.26 -19.56 -0.49
C GLY A 1 -3.19 -18.51 -0.76
N PHE A 2 -2.42 -18.70 -1.79
CA PHE A 2 -1.36 -17.79 -2.23
C PHE A 2 -1.40 -17.70 -3.76
N LYS A 3 -1.19 -16.50 -4.31
CA LYS A 3 -1.12 -16.28 -5.77
C LYS A 3 -0.13 -15.16 -6.07
N THR A 4 0.80 -15.42 -6.97
CA THR A 4 1.74 -14.43 -7.50
C THR A 4 1.23 -13.87 -8.82
N TYR A 5 1.49 -12.60 -9.03
CA TYR A 5 1.27 -11.88 -10.27
C TYR A 5 2.47 -11.01 -10.56
N ASP A 6 2.97 -11.13 -11.79
CA ASP A 6 4.05 -10.29 -12.28
C ASP A 6 3.45 -9.11 -13.05
N PHE A 7 3.97 -7.91 -12.78
CA PHE A 7 3.66 -6.74 -13.58
C PHE A 7 4.51 -6.78 -14.86
N ILE A 8 3.90 -6.50 -15.99
CA ILE A 8 4.62 -6.48 -17.28
C ILE A 8 5.70 -5.38 -17.28
N SER A 9 5.44 -4.28 -16.60
CA SER A 9 6.42 -3.22 -16.36
C SER A 9 6.33 -2.75 -14.91
N PRO A 10 7.44 -2.28 -14.30
CA PRO A 10 7.42 -1.71 -12.97
C PRO A 10 6.40 -0.58 -12.85
N THR A 11 5.66 -0.55 -11.76
CA THR A 11 4.62 0.46 -11.53
C THR A 11 4.62 0.91 -10.07
N ASN A 12 4.44 2.20 -9.84
CA ASN A 12 4.13 2.80 -8.54
C ASN A 12 2.69 3.31 -8.47
N ASP A 13 1.87 3.00 -9.48
CA ASP A 13 0.46 3.40 -9.52
C ASP A 13 -0.35 2.59 -8.51
N LEU A 14 -0.77 3.24 -7.42
CA LEU A 14 -1.56 2.64 -6.35
C LEU A 14 -2.83 1.96 -6.86
N PHE A 15 -3.53 2.57 -7.82
CA PHE A 15 -4.77 2.02 -8.39
C PHE A 15 -4.52 0.75 -9.19
N GLU A 16 -3.41 0.69 -9.92
CA GLU A 16 -3.01 -0.50 -10.67
C GLU A 16 -2.65 -1.65 -9.73
N ILE A 17 -1.88 -1.38 -8.69
CA ILE A 17 -1.51 -2.37 -7.66
C ILE A 17 -2.77 -2.93 -6.98
N ILE A 18 -3.70 -2.07 -6.56
CA ILE A 18 -4.95 -2.50 -5.92
C ILE A 18 -5.80 -3.34 -6.88
N LYS A 19 -5.89 -2.96 -8.15
CA LYS A 19 -6.65 -3.73 -9.14
C LYS A 19 -6.09 -5.14 -9.29
N VAL A 20 -4.78 -5.29 -9.36
CA VAL A 20 -4.11 -6.60 -9.45
C VAL A 20 -4.33 -7.40 -8.17
N ALA A 21 -4.21 -6.76 -6.99
CA ALA A 21 -4.46 -7.40 -5.70
C ALA A 21 -5.89 -7.92 -5.55
N ILE A 22 -6.89 -7.16 -6.00
CA ILE A 22 -8.30 -7.58 -6.01
C ILE A 22 -8.49 -8.78 -6.95
N ASN A 23 -7.91 -8.75 -8.15
CA ASN A 23 -7.97 -9.86 -9.09
C ASN A 23 -7.30 -11.13 -8.53
N ALA A 24 -6.18 -10.97 -7.81
CA ALA A 24 -5.53 -12.06 -7.10
C ALA A 24 -6.44 -12.64 -6.03
N LEU A 25 -7.03 -11.78 -5.21
CA LEU A 25 -7.95 -12.18 -4.15
C LEU A 25 -9.13 -12.98 -4.68
N GLN A 26 -9.77 -12.54 -5.77
CA GLN A 26 -10.90 -13.25 -6.37
C GLN A 26 -10.57 -14.68 -6.78
N LYS A 27 -9.31 -14.95 -7.14
CA LYS A 27 -8.85 -16.29 -7.56
C LYS A 27 -8.51 -17.22 -6.38
N ILE A 28 -8.15 -16.66 -5.23
CA ILE A 28 -7.78 -17.46 -4.05
C ILE A 28 -8.89 -17.52 -2.99
N TYR A 29 -9.87 -16.63 -3.10
CA TYR A 29 -10.99 -16.58 -2.17
C TYR A 29 -11.88 -17.81 -2.33
N GLN A 30 -12.20 -18.45 -1.22
CA GLN A 30 -13.14 -19.58 -1.15
C GLN A 30 -14.28 -19.21 -0.22
N PRO A 31 -15.53 -19.22 -0.70
CA PRO A 31 -16.71 -18.97 0.14
C PRO A 31 -16.79 -19.97 1.30
N GLY A 32 -17.26 -19.53 2.45
CA GLY A 32 -17.44 -20.39 3.64
C GLY A 32 -16.18 -20.53 4.51
N ILE A 33 -15.00 -20.13 4.07
CA ILE A 33 -13.79 -20.12 4.89
C ILE A 33 -13.72 -18.81 5.67
N LYS A 34 -13.51 -18.91 6.99
CA LYS A 34 -13.25 -17.74 7.83
C LYS A 34 -11.76 -17.39 7.80
N TYR A 35 -11.40 -16.39 7.01
CA TYR A 35 -10.04 -15.88 6.93
C TYR A 35 -9.71 -15.02 8.15
N LYS A 36 -8.54 -15.22 8.73
CA LYS A 36 -8.06 -14.43 9.88
C LYS A 36 -7.29 -13.19 9.42
N LYS A 37 -6.50 -13.33 8.36
CA LYS A 37 -5.68 -12.24 7.79
C LYS A 37 -5.57 -12.42 6.29
N ALA A 38 -5.47 -11.31 5.59
CA ALA A 38 -5.05 -11.23 4.20
C ALA A 38 -3.91 -10.19 4.10
N GLY A 39 -3.01 -10.39 3.16
CA GLY A 39 -1.90 -9.48 2.95
C GLY A 39 -1.47 -9.46 1.50
N VAL A 40 -0.83 -8.38 1.11
CA VAL A 40 -0.18 -8.19 -0.19
C VAL A 40 1.31 -7.99 0.08
N LEU A 41 2.15 -8.72 -0.65
CA LEU A 41 3.60 -8.55 -0.63
C LEU A 41 4.03 -8.05 -2.01
N LEU A 42 4.77 -6.97 -2.04
CA LEU A 42 5.44 -6.47 -3.24
C LEU A 42 6.92 -6.86 -3.16
N SER A 43 7.42 -7.48 -4.21
CA SER A 43 8.83 -7.88 -4.36
C SER A 43 9.43 -7.23 -5.60
N ASP A 44 10.73 -7.41 -5.79
CA ASP A 44 11.49 -6.91 -6.94
C ASP A 44 11.33 -5.39 -7.14
N LEU A 45 11.43 -4.66 -6.02
CA LEU A 45 11.34 -3.21 -6.02
C LEU A 45 12.59 -2.62 -6.68
N SER A 46 12.39 -1.68 -7.61
CA SER A 46 13.45 -0.94 -8.28
C SER A 46 13.31 0.55 -8.03
N GLU A 47 14.42 1.29 -8.15
CA GLU A 47 14.38 2.75 -8.03
C GLU A 47 13.57 3.41 -9.14
N GLU A 48 12.93 4.53 -8.79
CA GLU A 48 12.15 5.32 -9.75
C GLU A 48 13.11 5.87 -10.84
N GLY A 49 12.84 5.54 -12.10
CA GLY A 49 13.63 6.01 -13.26
C GLY A 49 14.42 4.92 -14.00
N ILE A 50 14.57 3.72 -13.44
CA ILE A 50 15.16 2.57 -14.13
C ILE A 50 14.07 1.82 -14.91
N TYR A 51 13.27 2.56 -15.66
CA TYR A 51 12.30 1.94 -16.55
C TYR A 51 12.95 1.78 -17.93
N ASN A 52 13.16 0.57 -18.36
CA ASN A 52 13.21 0.32 -19.80
C ASN A 52 11.89 0.84 -20.37
N LYS A 53 11.95 1.95 -21.11
CA LYS A 53 10.82 2.39 -21.92
C LYS A 53 10.55 1.26 -22.90
N ASP A 54 9.64 0.37 -22.52
CA ASP A 54 9.16 -0.65 -23.43
C ASP A 54 8.55 0.08 -24.62
N LEU A 55 9.24 0.04 -25.76
CA LEU A 55 8.88 0.67 -27.01
C LEU A 55 7.49 0.24 -27.51
N PHE A 56 6.90 -0.77 -26.89
CA PHE A 56 5.60 -1.35 -27.24
C PHE A 56 4.42 -0.89 -26.39
N PHE A 57 4.65 -0.15 -25.30
CA PHE A 57 3.56 0.34 -24.46
C PHE A 57 3.21 1.80 -24.82
N ASN A 58 2.24 1.94 -25.72
CA ASN A 58 1.58 3.21 -26.09
C ASN A 58 0.67 3.77 -24.96
N LYS A 59 1.16 3.84 -23.71
CA LYS A 59 0.48 4.72 -22.74
C LYS A 59 0.89 6.15 -23.07
N SER A 60 -0.09 7.02 -23.33
CA SER A 60 0.16 8.43 -23.55
C SER A 60 1.00 9.00 -22.40
N GLU A 61 2.10 9.69 -22.69
CA GLU A 61 2.93 10.34 -21.68
C GLU A 61 2.11 11.25 -20.75
N LYS A 62 1.05 11.86 -21.28
CA LYS A 62 0.12 12.68 -20.51
C LYS A 62 -0.63 11.89 -19.44
N ASP A 63 -1.02 10.65 -19.73
CA ASP A 63 -1.72 9.80 -18.77
C ASP A 63 -0.79 9.31 -17.66
N ILE A 64 0.46 9.01 -17.99
CA ILE A 64 1.49 8.63 -17.01
C ILE A 64 1.76 9.82 -16.08
N LEU A 65 1.98 11.01 -16.61
CA LEU A 65 2.21 12.23 -15.81
C LEU A 65 1.02 12.56 -14.90
N LYS A 66 -0.22 12.37 -15.40
CA LYS A 66 -1.42 12.59 -14.60
C LYS A 66 -1.48 11.63 -13.40
N LYS A 67 -1.21 10.34 -13.60
CA LYS A 67 -1.18 9.32 -12.55
C LYS A 67 -0.13 9.62 -11.48
N VAL A 68 1.09 9.97 -11.90
CA VAL A 68 2.17 10.35 -10.98
C VAL A 68 1.77 11.57 -10.14
N ARG A 69 1.12 12.57 -10.73
CA ARG A 69 0.63 13.74 -9.99
C ARG A 69 -0.43 13.38 -8.98
N VAL A 70 -1.38 12.52 -9.33
CA VAL A 70 -2.45 12.07 -8.42
C VAL A 70 -1.85 11.32 -7.24
N ASN A 71 -0.94 10.37 -7.45
CA ASN A 71 -0.28 9.65 -6.36
C ASN A 71 0.50 10.60 -5.44
N LYS A 72 1.27 11.55 -5.99
CA LYS A 72 2.00 12.55 -5.19
C LYS A 72 1.08 13.44 -4.34
N VAL A 73 -0.08 13.82 -4.87
CA VAL A 73 -1.07 14.60 -4.11
C VAL A 73 -1.67 13.76 -3.00
N PHE A 74 -2.01 12.51 -3.28
CA PHE A 74 -2.54 11.56 -2.30
C PHE A 74 -1.58 11.38 -1.12
N ASP A 75 -0.30 11.12 -1.41
CA ASP A 75 0.73 10.95 -0.38
C ASP A 75 0.95 12.23 0.42
N ARG A 76 1.04 13.39 -0.23
CA ARG A 76 1.22 14.69 0.44
C ARG A 76 0.09 15.02 1.40
N LEU A 77 -1.15 14.72 1.01
CA LEU A 77 -2.30 14.98 1.87
C LEU A 77 -2.31 14.05 3.09
N ASN A 78 -2.00 12.78 2.90
CA ASN A 78 -1.90 11.83 4.01
C ASN A 78 -0.71 12.11 4.94
N GLN A 79 0.41 12.63 4.41
CA GLN A 79 1.53 13.08 5.23
C GLN A 79 1.18 14.33 6.05
N ARG A 80 0.48 15.29 5.44
CA ARG A 80 0.18 16.58 6.09
C ARG A 80 -0.93 16.48 7.14
N TYR A 81 -1.97 15.72 6.86
CA TYR A 81 -3.19 15.67 7.68
C TYR A 81 -3.35 14.36 8.45
N GLY A 82 -2.42 13.45 8.31
CA GLY A 82 -2.44 12.14 8.96
C GLY A 82 -2.83 11.01 8.02
N SER A 83 -2.31 9.82 8.33
CA SER A 83 -2.56 8.60 7.55
C SER A 83 -4.06 8.26 7.53
N GLY A 84 -4.60 8.04 6.33
CA GLY A 84 -6.02 7.71 6.13
C GLY A 84 -6.95 8.91 6.02
N THR A 85 -6.42 10.15 5.93
CA THR A 85 -7.23 11.36 5.65
C THR A 85 -7.89 11.26 4.28
N ILE A 86 -7.15 10.79 3.28
CA ILE A 86 -7.68 10.39 1.99
C ILE A 86 -7.48 8.88 1.86
N CYS A 87 -8.54 8.17 1.53
CA CYS A 87 -8.54 6.74 1.29
C CYS A 87 -9.32 6.42 0.02
N ILE A 88 -9.11 5.22 -0.51
CA ILE A 88 -9.86 4.77 -1.68
C ILE A 88 -11.26 4.35 -1.23
N ALA A 89 -12.29 4.76 -1.98
CA ALA A 89 -13.70 4.59 -1.60
C ALA A 89 -14.14 3.15 -1.27
N LYS A 90 -13.37 2.13 -1.70
CA LYS A 90 -13.57 0.72 -1.33
C LYS A 90 -12.84 0.30 -0.06
N GLU A 91 -12.02 1.18 0.52
CA GLU A 91 -11.41 0.93 1.82
C GLU A 91 -12.52 1.03 2.86
N ASN A 92 -12.81 -0.11 3.50
CA ASN A 92 -13.90 -0.18 4.46
C ASN A 92 -13.57 0.73 5.66
N TYR A 93 -14.32 1.79 5.85
CA TYR A 93 -14.09 2.82 6.87
C TYR A 93 -14.21 2.27 8.30
N GLU A 94 -14.90 1.16 8.46
CA GLU A 94 -15.01 0.48 9.73
C GLU A 94 -13.74 -0.36 9.95
N ARG A 95 -12.80 0.19 10.68
CA ARG A 95 -11.65 -0.55 11.20
C ARG A 95 -12.10 -1.57 12.24
N PHE A 96 -12.84 -2.59 11.82
CA PHE A 96 -13.32 -3.66 12.70
C PHE A 96 -12.20 -4.47 13.34
N TYR A 97 -10.97 -4.35 12.82
CA TYR A 97 -9.83 -5.10 13.32
C TYR A 97 -8.63 -4.20 13.59
N ILE A 98 -8.68 -3.52 14.73
CA ILE A 98 -7.48 -2.94 15.31
C ILE A 98 -6.81 -4.05 16.13
N THR A 99 -5.61 -4.44 15.76
CA THR A 99 -4.81 -5.33 16.61
C THR A 99 -4.68 -4.67 18.00
N ARG A 100 -5.31 -5.24 19.00
CA ARG A 100 -5.22 -4.72 20.38
C ARG A 100 -3.80 -4.92 20.87
N ARG A 101 -2.98 -3.92 20.75
CA ARG A 101 -1.62 -3.87 21.29
C ARG A 101 -1.71 -3.39 22.74
N LYS A 102 -2.13 -4.24 23.67
CA LYS A 102 -2.28 -3.88 25.09
C LYS A 102 -0.94 -3.78 25.83
N ASN A 103 0.07 -4.52 25.37
CA ASN A 103 1.39 -4.60 26.01
C ASN A 103 2.46 -4.26 24.97
N LEU A 104 2.65 -2.96 24.71
CA LEU A 104 3.78 -2.47 23.96
C LEU A 104 4.92 -2.20 24.92
N SER A 105 6.12 -2.65 24.59
CA SER A 105 7.32 -2.16 25.26
C SER A 105 7.45 -0.65 24.95
N PRO A 106 7.97 0.13 25.91
CA PRO A 106 8.25 1.53 25.69
C PRO A 106 9.14 1.76 24.47
N ALA A 107 8.88 2.81 23.73
CA ALA A 107 9.60 3.12 22.49
C ALA A 107 10.85 3.99 22.77
N TYR A 108 11.75 3.50 23.60
CA TYR A 108 12.95 4.22 24.07
C TYR A 108 13.85 4.78 22.95
N THR A 109 13.82 4.15 21.79
CA THR A 109 14.63 4.59 20.63
C THR A 109 13.91 5.53 19.68
N SER A 110 12.59 5.70 19.84
CA SER A 110 11.76 6.45 18.89
C SER A 110 10.94 7.56 19.55
N SER A 111 10.84 7.57 20.89
CA SER A 111 10.06 8.55 21.64
C SER A 111 10.82 9.05 22.86
N PHE A 112 11.23 10.34 22.85
CA PHE A 112 11.90 10.98 23.99
C PHE A 112 11.04 11.02 25.25
N ASN A 113 9.72 11.06 25.10
CA ASN A 113 8.79 11.12 26.23
C ASN A 113 8.68 9.80 27.01
N GLU A 114 9.18 8.70 26.45
CA GLU A 114 9.14 7.37 27.05
C GLU A 114 10.50 6.96 27.64
N LEU A 115 11.50 7.85 27.61
CA LEU A 115 12.80 7.60 28.23
C LEU A 115 12.65 7.50 29.75
N PRO A 116 13.32 6.53 30.41
CA PRO A 116 13.34 6.46 31.86
C PRO A 116 14.01 7.71 32.44
N SER A 117 13.30 8.42 33.30
CA SER A 117 13.88 9.53 34.07
C SER A 117 14.75 8.97 35.19
N VAL A 118 15.99 9.44 35.27
CA VAL A 118 16.91 9.12 36.37
C VAL A 118 16.70 10.20 37.43
N ASN A 119 16.26 9.79 38.62
CA ASN A 119 16.22 10.63 39.81
C ASN A 119 17.55 10.62 40.53
#